data_6fbebc2c892974673ba9ef106ec3bae9
#
_entry.id   6fbebc2c892974673ba9ef106ec3bae9
#
_cell.length_a   1.000
_cell.length_b   1.000
_cell.length_c   1.000
_cell.angle_alpha   90.00
_cell.angle_beta   90.00
_cell.angle_gamma   90.00
#
_symmetry.space_group_name_H-M   'P 1'
#
loop_
_entity.id
_entity.type
_entity.pdbx_description
1 polymer ?
#
loop_
_entity_poly.entity_id
_entity_poly.type
_entity_poly.pdbx_seq_one_letter_code
_entity_poly.pdbx_strand_id
1 'polypeptide(L)'
;MRIAVCEGDGIGHEVIPIAKAVLEHFIPGADYFDVFVGYGKWEKEGCECTDDDIKALKSSDAILFGAVTTPPDPDYKSVLLRIRHELDLYANLRPVKGTINSHNFDIMIVRENTEGLYSGIEEIGKDKSTTLRVVTKKGSERIAKKACELSKERGKRMPLVIGNKANALKSDVLFRDTCIKTAESMGVSYKTMFIDALTLDVLMRPKSYDVIVTTNMFGDILSDACGYLTGGLGMLPSANIGEKYAFFEPVHG
;
A
#
# COMPACT_ATOMS: atom_id res chain seq x y z
N MET A 1 -1.38 -24.34 4.88
CA MET A 1 -1.31 -22.87 4.81
C MET A 1 -2.19 -22.31 5.90
N ARG A 2 -1.68 -21.36 6.68
CA ARG A 2 -2.42 -20.67 7.75
C ARG A 2 -2.73 -19.25 7.32
N ILE A 3 -3.99 -18.86 7.41
CA ILE A 3 -4.45 -17.52 7.00
C ILE A 3 -5.08 -16.83 8.21
N ALA A 4 -4.48 -15.73 8.66
CA ALA A 4 -5.08 -14.87 9.65
C ALA A 4 -6.19 -14.04 9.00
N VAL A 5 -7.34 -13.94 9.66
CA VAL A 5 -8.50 -13.18 9.19
C VAL A 5 -8.78 -12.06 10.19
N CYS A 6 -8.73 -10.83 9.73
CA CYS A 6 -9.04 -9.64 10.51
C CYS A 6 -10.21 -8.91 9.84
N GLU A 7 -11.40 -8.98 10.40
CA GLU A 7 -12.54 -8.23 9.86
C GLU A 7 -12.33 -6.73 9.99
N GLY A 8 -11.72 -6.29 11.08
CA GLY A 8 -11.55 -4.88 11.40
C GLY A 8 -12.85 -4.25 11.91
N ASP A 9 -13.25 -3.14 11.32
CA ASP A 9 -14.38 -2.31 11.73
C ASP A 9 -15.36 -2.06 10.56
N GLY A 10 -16.56 -1.61 10.88
CA GLY A 10 -17.53 -1.10 9.90
C GLY A 10 -17.80 -2.05 8.75
N ILE A 11 -17.52 -1.60 7.51
CA ILE A 11 -17.77 -2.38 6.28
C ILE A 11 -16.91 -3.66 6.23
N GLY A 12 -15.82 -3.75 7.00
CA GLY A 12 -15.00 -4.95 7.11
C GLY A 12 -15.80 -6.18 7.55
N HIS A 13 -16.76 -6.00 8.46
CA HIS A 13 -17.67 -7.07 8.91
C HIS A 13 -18.59 -7.61 7.80
N GLU A 14 -18.79 -6.84 6.74
CA GLU A 14 -19.61 -7.26 5.59
C GLU A 14 -18.76 -7.92 4.51
N VAL A 15 -17.61 -7.32 4.19
CA VAL A 15 -16.81 -7.75 3.03
C VAL A 15 -15.90 -8.96 3.33
N ILE A 16 -15.37 -9.08 4.56
CA ILE A 16 -14.43 -10.15 4.90
C ILE A 16 -15.08 -11.53 4.97
N PRO A 17 -16.28 -11.73 5.56
CA PRO A 17 -16.93 -13.04 5.51
C PRO A 17 -17.13 -13.55 4.08
N ILE A 18 -17.47 -12.65 3.15
CA ILE A 18 -17.64 -13.00 1.73
C ILE A 18 -16.29 -13.37 1.09
N ALA A 19 -15.26 -12.55 1.33
CA ALA A 19 -13.91 -12.80 0.82
C ALA A 19 -13.36 -14.13 1.38
N LYS A 20 -13.57 -14.41 2.68
CA LYS A 20 -13.19 -15.68 3.32
C LYS A 20 -13.87 -16.86 2.66
N ALA A 21 -15.19 -16.81 2.44
CA ALA A 21 -15.94 -17.88 1.77
C ALA A 21 -15.42 -18.17 0.36
N VAL A 22 -15.04 -17.13 -0.40
CA VAL A 22 -14.40 -17.28 -1.71
C VAL A 22 -13.04 -17.96 -1.58
N LEU A 23 -12.21 -17.54 -0.62
CA LEU A 23 -10.89 -18.15 -0.40
C LEU A 23 -11.02 -19.62 0.03
N GLU A 24 -11.95 -19.97 0.90
CA GLU A 24 -12.22 -21.34 1.33
C GLU A 24 -12.57 -22.25 0.15
N HIS A 25 -13.26 -21.70 -0.85
CA HIS A 25 -13.57 -22.44 -2.09
C HIS A 25 -12.32 -22.71 -2.94
N PHE A 26 -11.42 -21.70 -3.08
CA PHE A 26 -10.22 -21.84 -3.93
C PHE A 26 -9.02 -22.46 -3.22
N ILE A 27 -8.99 -22.39 -1.88
CA ILE A 27 -7.90 -22.91 -1.04
C ILE A 27 -8.50 -23.85 0.01
N PRO A 28 -9.11 -24.97 -0.41
CA PRO A 28 -9.69 -25.91 0.54
C PRO A 28 -8.58 -26.53 1.41
N GLY A 29 -8.82 -26.57 2.73
CA GLY A 29 -7.86 -27.13 3.69
C GLY A 29 -6.83 -26.13 4.22
N ALA A 30 -6.94 -24.84 3.91
CA ALA A 30 -6.23 -23.82 4.66
C ALA A 30 -6.81 -23.70 6.09
N ASP A 31 -5.94 -23.42 7.06
CA ASP A 31 -6.31 -23.13 8.45
C ASP A 31 -6.60 -21.63 8.58
N TYR A 32 -7.86 -21.25 8.70
CA TYR A 32 -8.31 -19.87 8.89
C TYR A 32 -8.53 -19.61 10.37
N PHE A 33 -7.92 -18.56 10.91
CA PHE A 33 -8.12 -18.15 12.28
C PHE A 33 -8.31 -16.64 12.41
N ASP A 34 -9.22 -16.25 13.30
CA ASP A 34 -9.60 -14.86 13.46
C ASP A 34 -8.65 -14.14 14.42
N VAL A 35 -8.30 -12.88 14.08
CA VAL A 35 -7.54 -11.98 14.94
C VAL A 35 -8.31 -10.67 15.05
N PHE A 36 -8.73 -10.34 16.27
CA PHE A 36 -9.53 -9.16 16.55
C PHE A 36 -8.63 -7.94 16.77
N VAL A 37 -8.71 -6.96 15.86
CA VAL A 37 -7.95 -5.71 15.88
C VAL A 37 -8.81 -4.57 15.35
N GLY A 38 -8.45 -3.33 15.64
CA GLY A 38 -9.13 -2.14 15.15
C GLY A 38 -9.81 -1.32 16.22
N TYR A 39 -10.65 -0.38 15.81
CA TYR A 39 -11.35 0.55 16.69
C TYR A 39 -12.33 -0.18 17.63
N GLY A 40 -13.06 -1.17 17.13
CA GLY A 40 -13.96 -1.96 17.96
C GLY A 40 -13.25 -2.73 19.10
N LYS A 41 -11.99 -3.10 18.95
CA LYS A 41 -11.16 -3.64 20.02
C LYS A 41 -10.75 -2.54 21.00
N TRP A 42 -10.32 -1.39 20.48
CA TRP A 42 -9.92 -0.25 21.30
C TRP A 42 -11.06 0.22 22.22
N GLU A 43 -12.28 0.29 21.71
CA GLU A 43 -13.46 0.64 22.53
C GLU A 43 -13.73 -0.35 23.66
N LYS A 44 -13.44 -1.65 23.46
CA LYS A 44 -13.71 -2.70 24.44
C LYS A 44 -12.55 -2.90 25.43
N GLU A 45 -11.33 -2.81 24.96
CA GLU A 45 -10.12 -3.24 25.68
C GLU A 45 -9.13 -2.10 25.93
N GLY A 46 -9.37 -0.89 25.36
CA GLY A 46 -8.45 0.24 25.46
C GLY A 46 -7.16 0.08 24.64
N CYS A 47 -7.12 -0.91 23.74
CA CYS A 47 -5.98 -1.19 22.87
C CYS A 47 -6.47 -1.68 21.52
N GLU A 48 -6.02 -1.06 20.44
CA GLU A 48 -6.41 -1.38 19.06
C GLU A 48 -5.76 -2.67 18.52
N CYS A 49 -4.61 -3.05 19.10
CA CYS A 49 -3.84 -4.25 18.73
C CYS A 49 -2.81 -4.55 19.81
N THR A 50 -2.81 -5.76 20.33
CA THR A 50 -1.85 -6.21 21.35
C THR A 50 -0.60 -6.83 20.73
N ASP A 51 0.44 -7.07 21.55
CA ASP A 51 1.63 -7.80 21.08
C ASP A 51 1.30 -9.28 20.77
N ASP A 52 0.30 -9.85 21.41
CA ASP A 52 -0.14 -11.22 21.11
C ASP A 52 -0.91 -11.29 19.78
N ASP A 53 -1.67 -10.25 19.43
CA ASP A 53 -2.26 -10.15 18.09
C ASP A 53 -1.16 -10.08 17.01
N ILE A 54 -0.11 -9.29 17.23
CA ILE A 54 1.04 -9.23 16.32
C ILE A 54 1.75 -10.59 16.22
N LYS A 55 1.92 -11.32 17.32
CA LYS A 55 2.47 -12.69 17.28
C LYS A 55 1.57 -13.64 16.48
N ALA A 56 0.25 -13.54 16.67
CA ALA A 56 -0.73 -14.31 15.91
C ALA A 56 -0.61 -14.03 14.41
N LEU A 57 -0.58 -12.75 14.01
CA LEU A 57 -0.37 -12.36 12.62
C LEU A 57 0.95 -12.89 12.06
N LYS A 58 2.05 -12.79 12.83
CA LYS A 58 3.37 -13.31 12.44
C LYS A 58 3.42 -14.85 12.32
N SER A 59 2.44 -15.57 12.87
CA SER A 59 2.33 -17.03 12.76
C SER A 59 1.59 -17.50 11.51
N SER A 60 1.04 -16.58 10.72
CA SER A 60 0.32 -16.89 9.47
C SER A 60 1.21 -16.83 8.23
N ASP A 61 0.82 -17.53 7.18
CA ASP A 61 1.44 -17.45 5.85
C ASP A 61 0.93 -16.23 5.06
N ALA A 62 -0.32 -15.81 5.34
CA ALA A 62 -0.94 -14.63 4.75
C ALA A 62 -2.00 -14.05 5.69
N ILE A 63 -2.30 -12.78 5.53
CA ILE A 63 -3.30 -12.06 6.31
C ILE A 63 -4.37 -11.52 5.37
N LEU A 64 -5.62 -11.91 5.60
CA LEU A 64 -6.81 -11.29 4.99
C LEU A 64 -7.34 -10.24 5.97
N PHE A 65 -7.38 -9.00 5.53
CA PHE A 65 -7.73 -7.87 6.38
C PHE A 65 -8.87 -7.06 5.77
N GLY A 66 -9.80 -6.62 6.60
CA GLY A 66 -10.91 -5.77 6.21
C GLY A 66 -10.59 -4.28 6.30
N ALA A 67 -11.59 -3.51 6.63
CA ALA A 67 -11.49 -2.09 6.82
C ALA A 67 -11.29 -1.76 8.31
N VAL A 68 -10.68 -0.62 8.62
CA VAL A 68 -10.56 -0.12 10.00
C VAL A 68 -10.94 1.35 10.07
N THR A 69 -11.61 1.70 11.16
CA THR A 69 -11.92 3.08 11.50
C THR A 69 -10.75 3.71 12.24
N THR A 70 -10.34 4.89 11.79
CA THR A 70 -9.38 5.72 12.52
C THR A 70 -10.11 6.92 13.09
N PRO A 71 -10.50 6.91 14.38
CA PRO A 71 -11.20 8.03 15.00
C PRO A 71 -10.26 9.24 15.14
N PRO A 72 -10.79 10.47 15.21
CA PRO A 72 -10.01 11.67 15.49
C PRO A 72 -9.66 11.79 17.00
N ASP A 73 -9.19 10.72 17.60
CA ASP A 73 -8.82 10.63 19.01
C ASP A 73 -7.29 10.62 19.12
N PRO A 74 -6.67 11.54 19.88
CA PRO A 74 -5.23 11.62 20.01
C PRO A 74 -4.59 10.40 20.70
N ASP A 75 -5.36 9.65 21.48
CA ASP A 75 -4.89 8.45 22.17
C ASP A 75 -4.96 7.18 21.29
N TYR A 76 -5.72 7.25 20.20
CA TYR A 76 -5.84 6.15 19.25
C TYR A 76 -4.65 6.10 18.29
N LYS A 77 -4.01 4.94 18.20
CA LYS A 77 -2.93 4.69 17.24
C LYS A 77 -3.45 3.88 16.06
N SER A 78 -3.01 4.24 14.86
CA SER A 78 -3.40 3.50 13.66
C SER A 78 -2.90 2.04 13.71
N VAL A 79 -3.83 1.11 13.80
CA VAL A 79 -3.54 -0.32 13.78
C VAL A 79 -2.82 -0.75 12.49
N LEU A 80 -3.19 -0.16 11.36
CA LEU A 80 -2.55 -0.44 10.07
C LEU A 80 -1.08 -0.03 10.06
N LEU A 81 -0.75 1.16 10.58
CA LEU A 81 0.63 1.62 10.65
C LEU A 81 1.46 0.71 11.57
N ARG A 82 0.89 0.27 12.70
CA ARG A 82 1.54 -0.67 13.60
C ARG A 82 1.82 -2.00 12.92
N ILE A 83 0.83 -2.62 12.28
CA ILE A 83 0.99 -3.91 11.59
C ILE A 83 2.01 -3.79 10.46
N ARG A 84 1.94 -2.75 9.62
CA ARG A 84 2.88 -2.51 8.51
C ARG A 84 4.33 -2.39 9.01
N HIS A 85 4.53 -1.72 10.12
CA HIS A 85 5.85 -1.55 10.72
C HIS A 85 6.36 -2.84 11.38
N GLU A 86 5.54 -3.50 12.20
CA GLU A 86 5.89 -4.72 12.93
C GLU A 86 6.19 -5.92 12.01
N LEU A 87 5.56 -5.98 10.84
CA LEU A 87 5.75 -7.03 9.85
C LEU A 87 6.69 -6.60 8.72
N ASP A 88 7.27 -5.39 8.77
CA ASP A 88 8.08 -4.76 7.72
C ASP A 88 7.46 -4.89 6.33
N LEU A 89 6.21 -4.50 6.20
CA LEU A 89 5.44 -4.54 4.95
C LEU A 89 5.77 -3.31 4.10
N TYR A 90 6.97 -3.27 3.54
CA TYR A 90 7.54 -2.08 2.91
C TYR A 90 6.97 -1.73 1.54
N ALA A 91 6.34 -2.67 0.86
CA ALA A 91 5.77 -2.47 -0.47
C ALA A 91 4.24 -2.61 -0.43
N ASN A 92 3.53 -1.56 -0.77
CA ASN A 92 2.09 -1.61 -0.98
C ASN A 92 1.81 -1.67 -2.49
N LEU A 93 1.28 -2.80 -2.93
CA LEU A 93 0.96 -3.08 -4.33
C LEU A 93 -0.52 -2.80 -4.57
N ARG A 94 -0.81 -1.87 -5.45
CA ARG A 94 -2.17 -1.44 -5.79
C ARG A 94 -2.44 -1.61 -7.28
N PRO A 95 -3.01 -2.74 -7.71
CA PRO A 95 -3.38 -2.95 -9.10
C PRO A 95 -4.61 -2.11 -9.46
N VAL A 96 -4.55 -1.46 -10.61
CA VAL A 96 -5.64 -0.67 -11.19
C VAL A 96 -5.95 -1.25 -12.56
N LYS A 97 -7.06 -1.97 -12.68
CA LYS A 97 -7.46 -2.67 -13.91
C LYS A 97 -8.85 -2.25 -14.35
N GLY A 98 -9.03 -2.04 -15.62
CA GLY A 98 -10.33 -1.67 -16.15
C GLY A 98 -10.35 -1.57 -17.68
N THR A 99 -11.48 -1.05 -18.17
CA THR A 99 -11.71 -0.83 -19.62
C THR A 99 -12.24 0.58 -19.83
N ILE A 100 -11.58 1.34 -20.67
CA ILE A 100 -12.04 2.67 -21.09
C ILE A 100 -12.11 2.70 -22.63
N ASN A 101 -13.26 3.15 -23.16
CA ASN A 101 -13.50 3.23 -24.61
C ASN A 101 -13.14 1.91 -25.34
N SER A 102 -13.65 0.80 -24.82
CA SER A 102 -13.41 -0.57 -25.33
C SER A 102 -11.94 -1.03 -25.29
N HIS A 103 -11.12 -0.38 -24.49
CA HIS A 103 -9.71 -0.74 -24.35
C HIS A 103 -9.32 -1.03 -22.91
N ASN A 104 -8.69 -2.16 -22.71
CA ASN A 104 -8.20 -2.59 -21.41
C ASN A 104 -6.94 -1.81 -20.99
N PHE A 105 -6.82 -1.54 -19.70
CA PHE A 105 -5.60 -1.10 -19.05
C PHE A 105 -5.35 -1.94 -17.80
N ASP A 106 -4.09 -2.06 -17.41
CA ASP A 106 -3.64 -2.86 -16.27
C ASP A 106 -2.36 -2.23 -15.71
N ILE A 107 -2.50 -1.41 -14.69
CA ILE A 107 -1.44 -0.65 -14.05
C ILE A 107 -1.16 -1.25 -12.69
N MET A 108 0.12 -1.34 -12.31
CA MET A 108 0.56 -1.68 -10.96
C MET A 108 1.21 -0.47 -10.31
N ILE A 109 0.60 0.08 -9.28
CA ILE A 109 1.20 1.12 -8.45
C ILE A 109 1.95 0.44 -7.30
N VAL A 110 3.24 0.72 -7.21
CA VAL A 110 4.15 0.22 -6.18
C VAL A 110 4.47 1.38 -5.24
N ARG A 111 3.73 1.44 -4.12
CA ARG A 111 3.81 2.48 -3.10
C ARG A 111 4.80 2.06 -2.03
N GLU A 112 5.78 2.90 -1.71
CA GLU A 112 6.55 2.75 -0.48
C GLU A 112 5.60 2.84 0.72
N ASN A 113 5.79 2.04 1.77
CA ASN A 113 4.75 1.82 2.76
C ASN A 113 5.19 2.01 4.23
N THR A 114 6.45 2.30 4.49
CA THR A 114 7.02 2.38 5.86
C THR A 114 7.70 3.70 6.19
N GLU A 115 7.88 4.56 5.21
CA GLU A 115 8.53 5.87 5.35
C GLU A 115 7.60 7.03 4.92
N GLY A 116 8.16 8.18 4.68
CA GLY A 116 7.46 9.35 4.18
C GLY A 116 6.85 10.19 5.29
N LEU A 117 5.71 10.80 5.02
CA LEU A 117 4.93 11.57 5.99
C LEU A 117 4.21 10.69 7.02
N TYR A 118 4.03 9.40 6.69
CA TYR A 118 3.44 8.43 7.62
C TYR A 118 4.47 7.76 8.54
N SER A 119 5.65 8.37 8.68
CA SER A 119 6.69 7.92 9.64
C SER A 119 6.28 8.08 11.11
N GLY A 120 5.22 8.85 11.39
CA GLY A 120 4.72 9.10 12.74
C GLY A 120 5.62 10.03 13.58
N ILE A 121 6.57 10.74 12.95
CA ILE A 121 7.43 11.70 13.64
C ILE A 121 6.79 13.08 13.50
N GLU A 122 6.07 13.48 14.55
CA GLU A 122 5.25 14.69 14.56
C GLU A 122 5.45 15.48 15.84
N GLU A 123 5.34 16.78 15.72
CA GLU A 123 5.29 17.72 16.83
C GLU A 123 4.01 18.54 16.67
N ILE A 124 3.05 18.30 17.55
CA ILE A 124 1.73 18.93 17.51
C ILE A 124 1.67 20.06 18.53
N GLY A 125 1.49 21.27 18.05
CA GLY A 125 1.36 22.47 18.89
C GLY A 125 0.08 23.24 18.58
N LYS A 126 -0.27 24.19 19.45
CA LYS A 126 -1.49 24.99 19.32
C LYS A 126 -1.47 25.92 18.10
N ASP A 127 -0.32 26.54 17.83
CA ASP A 127 -0.17 27.54 16.75
C ASP A 127 0.68 27.04 15.58
N LYS A 128 1.36 25.92 15.76
CA LYS A 128 2.21 25.29 14.74
C LYS A 128 2.31 23.80 15.00
N SER A 129 2.10 23.00 13.97
CA SER A 129 2.39 21.57 13.97
C SER A 129 3.38 21.24 12.85
N THR A 130 4.23 20.27 13.08
CA THR A 130 5.21 19.79 12.10
C THR A 130 5.14 18.28 11.98
N THR A 131 5.24 17.78 10.75
CA THR A 131 5.36 16.37 10.44
C THR A 131 6.65 16.16 9.66
N LEU A 132 7.50 15.28 10.12
CA LEU A 132 8.77 14.99 9.47
C LEU A 132 8.58 13.96 8.34
N ARG A 133 8.93 14.36 7.13
CA ARG A 133 8.96 13.46 5.98
C ARG A 133 10.31 12.78 5.89
N VAL A 134 10.32 11.47 6.13
CA VAL A 134 11.54 10.64 6.07
C VAL A 134 11.63 9.93 4.71
N VAL A 135 12.78 10.02 4.06
CA VAL A 135 13.11 9.27 2.84
C VAL A 135 14.53 8.75 3.01
N THR A 136 14.69 7.43 3.00
CA THR A 136 16.01 6.82 3.12
C THR A 136 16.44 6.17 1.81
N LYS A 137 17.77 6.03 1.63
CA LYS A 137 18.32 5.28 0.50
C LYS A 137 17.87 3.81 0.55
N LYS A 138 17.89 3.20 1.74
CA LYS A 138 17.48 1.79 1.94
C LYS A 138 16.01 1.56 1.55
N GLY A 139 15.09 2.42 2.04
CA GLY A 139 13.67 2.34 1.70
C GLY A 139 13.43 2.55 0.21
N SER A 140 14.08 3.57 -0.39
CA SER A 140 13.98 3.86 -1.81
C SER A 140 14.54 2.72 -2.69
N GLU A 141 15.64 2.08 -2.29
CA GLU A 141 16.25 0.99 -3.03
C GLU A 141 15.38 -0.27 -3.01
N ARG A 142 14.85 -0.67 -1.84
CA ARG A 142 14.01 -1.87 -1.74
C ARG A 142 12.69 -1.74 -2.49
N ILE A 143 12.05 -0.56 -2.46
CA ILE A 143 10.81 -0.38 -3.21
C ILE A 143 11.06 -0.29 -4.72
N ALA A 144 12.17 0.33 -5.15
CA ALA A 144 12.57 0.36 -6.55
C ALA A 144 12.90 -1.05 -7.07
N LYS A 145 13.59 -1.87 -6.27
CA LYS A 145 13.86 -3.28 -6.60
C LYS A 145 12.56 -4.05 -6.81
N LYS A 146 11.61 -3.93 -5.90
CA LYS A 146 10.28 -4.58 -6.03
C LYS A 146 9.54 -4.15 -7.29
N ALA A 147 9.56 -2.86 -7.61
CA ALA A 147 8.95 -2.34 -8.83
C ALA A 147 9.64 -2.85 -10.11
N CYS A 148 10.97 -2.98 -10.10
CA CYS A 148 11.73 -3.55 -11.21
C CYS A 148 11.44 -5.04 -11.40
N GLU A 149 11.32 -5.81 -10.32
CA GLU A 149 10.93 -7.22 -10.35
C GLU A 149 9.55 -7.38 -11.00
N LEU A 150 8.56 -6.63 -10.52
CA LEU A 150 7.22 -6.63 -11.08
C LEU A 150 7.21 -6.21 -12.56
N SER A 151 7.98 -5.19 -12.95
CA SER A 151 8.11 -4.81 -14.37
C SER A 151 8.64 -5.96 -15.23
N LYS A 152 9.61 -6.73 -14.73
CA LYS A 152 10.16 -7.91 -15.42
C LYS A 152 9.13 -9.04 -15.52
N GLU A 153 8.47 -9.38 -14.40
CA GLU A 153 7.41 -10.40 -14.34
C GLU A 153 6.26 -10.09 -15.30
N ARG A 154 5.92 -8.80 -15.45
CA ARG A 154 4.90 -8.31 -16.38
C ARG A 154 5.41 -8.18 -17.83
N GLY A 155 6.64 -8.60 -18.12
CA GLY A 155 7.23 -8.65 -19.46
C GLY A 155 7.80 -7.31 -19.94
N LYS A 156 8.06 -6.34 -19.05
CA LYS A 156 8.60 -5.00 -19.38
C LYS A 156 7.80 -4.29 -20.48
N ARG A 157 6.49 -4.40 -20.43
CA ARG A 157 5.56 -3.87 -21.46
C ARG A 157 5.75 -2.39 -21.76
N MET A 158 6.11 -1.63 -20.69
CA MET A 158 6.36 -0.19 -20.74
C MET A 158 7.52 0.18 -19.82
N PRO A 159 8.17 1.34 -19.99
CA PRO A 159 9.15 1.83 -19.04
C PRO A 159 8.55 1.98 -17.65
N LEU A 160 9.31 1.57 -16.61
CA LEU A 160 8.97 1.83 -15.21
C LEU A 160 8.85 3.35 -14.98
N VAL A 161 7.75 3.79 -14.40
CA VAL A 161 7.55 5.21 -14.10
C VAL A 161 7.92 5.50 -12.65
N ILE A 162 8.87 6.43 -12.45
CA ILE A 162 9.30 6.89 -11.12
C ILE A 162 8.59 8.21 -10.82
N GLY A 163 7.49 8.12 -10.05
CA GLY A 163 6.70 9.28 -9.59
C GLY A 163 7.40 10.00 -8.43
N ASN A 164 7.65 11.30 -8.57
CA ASN A 164 8.39 12.08 -7.57
C ASN A 164 8.00 13.56 -7.58
N LYS A 165 8.50 14.35 -6.62
CA LYS A 165 8.35 15.82 -6.57
C LYS A 165 9.71 16.49 -6.37
N ALA A 166 10.77 15.99 -7.00
CA ALA A 166 12.16 16.44 -6.84
C ALA A 166 12.41 17.92 -7.22
N ASN A 167 11.51 18.51 -7.99
CA ASN A 167 11.56 19.95 -8.30
C ASN A 167 11.22 20.83 -7.09
N ALA A 168 10.46 20.32 -6.10
CA ALA A 168 10.05 21.05 -4.91
C ALA A 168 10.64 20.46 -3.61
N LEU A 169 10.74 19.12 -3.52
CA LEU A 169 11.17 18.40 -2.32
C LEU A 169 12.56 17.79 -2.53
N LYS A 170 13.54 18.27 -1.75
CA LYS A 170 14.93 17.76 -1.84
C LYS A 170 15.05 16.28 -1.43
N SER A 171 14.22 15.80 -0.50
CA SER A 171 14.14 14.38 -0.15
C SER A 171 13.74 13.49 -1.34
N ASP A 172 12.96 14.02 -2.28
CA ASP A 172 12.58 13.28 -3.49
C ASP A 172 13.70 13.17 -4.53
N VAL A 173 14.71 14.02 -4.45
CA VAL A 173 15.93 13.82 -5.25
C VAL A 173 16.62 12.52 -4.84
N LEU A 174 16.73 12.24 -3.53
CA LEU A 174 17.27 10.98 -3.02
C LEU A 174 16.45 9.77 -3.51
N PHE A 175 15.12 9.85 -3.39
CA PHE A 175 14.23 8.79 -3.87
C PHE A 175 14.39 8.54 -5.36
N ARG A 176 14.22 9.56 -6.18
CA ARG A 176 14.31 9.49 -7.64
C ARG A 176 15.64 8.89 -8.09
N ASP A 177 16.76 9.45 -7.59
CA ASP A 177 18.09 9.06 -8.04
C ASP A 177 18.44 7.64 -7.60
N THR A 178 17.93 7.19 -6.43
CA THR A 178 18.07 5.80 -5.98
C THR A 178 17.25 4.87 -6.86
N CYS A 179 16.00 5.21 -7.18
CA CYS A 179 15.17 4.41 -8.10
C CYS A 179 15.80 4.30 -9.50
N ILE A 180 16.38 5.38 -10.03
CA ILE A 180 17.08 5.39 -11.31
C ILE A 180 18.24 4.39 -11.27
N LYS A 181 19.16 4.51 -10.30
CA LYS A 181 20.31 3.63 -10.15
C LYS A 181 19.90 2.16 -10.02
N THR A 182 18.84 1.88 -9.29
CA THR A 182 18.30 0.53 -9.14
C THR A 182 17.75 0.01 -10.46
N ALA A 183 16.98 0.79 -11.19
CA ALA A 183 16.44 0.40 -12.50
C ALA A 183 17.55 0.12 -13.52
N GLU A 184 18.56 0.98 -13.58
CA GLU A 184 19.77 0.80 -14.43
C GLU A 184 20.50 -0.49 -14.10
N SER A 185 20.79 -0.72 -12.81
CA SER A 185 21.48 -1.94 -12.35
C SER A 185 20.73 -3.23 -12.64
N MET A 186 19.40 -3.16 -12.68
CA MET A 186 18.51 -4.28 -12.98
C MET A 186 18.15 -4.40 -14.46
N GLY A 187 18.64 -3.51 -15.33
CA GLY A 187 18.34 -3.52 -16.77
C GLY A 187 16.85 -3.29 -17.08
N VAL A 188 16.19 -2.41 -16.32
CA VAL A 188 14.81 -2.00 -16.52
C VAL A 188 14.78 -0.58 -17.07
N SER A 189 14.13 -0.39 -18.22
CA SER A 189 13.93 0.95 -18.79
C SER A 189 12.99 1.77 -17.90
N TYR A 190 13.24 3.06 -17.74
CA TYR A 190 12.46 3.92 -16.86
C TYR A 190 12.19 5.30 -17.47
N LYS A 191 11.21 6.00 -16.90
CA LYS A 191 11.02 7.44 -17.06
C LYS A 191 10.67 8.07 -15.70
N THR A 192 11.04 9.32 -15.50
CA THR A 192 10.68 10.07 -14.30
C THR A 192 9.57 11.06 -14.60
N MET A 193 8.62 11.21 -13.69
CA MET A 193 7.55 12.19 -13.81
C MET A 193 7.29 12.87 -12.47
N PHE A 194 6.96 14.16 -12.49
CA PHE A 194 6.45 14.81 -11.29
C PHE A 194 5.06 14.33 -10.98
N ILE A 195 4.79 14.07 -9.69
CA ILE A 195 3.59 13.37 -9.25
C ILE A 195 2.29 14.06 -9.66
N ASP A 196 2.24 15.38 -9.66
CA ASP A 196 1.09 16.18 -10.11
C ASP A 196 0.78 15.94 -11.61
N ALA A 197 1.80 16.02 -12.47
CA ALA A 197 1.66 15.74 -13.88
C ALA A 197 1.34 14.25 -14.14
N LEU A 198 1.98 13.34 -13.38
CA LEU A 198 1.73 11.91 -13.47
C LEU A 198 0.29 11.56 -13.12
N THR A 199 -0.26 12.13 -12.05
CA THR A 199 -1.65 11.86 -11.63
C THR A 199 -2.64 12.23 -12.72
N LEU A 200 -2.51 13.43 -13.30
CA LEU A 200 -3.35 13.84 -14.41
C LEU A 200 -3.19 12.91 -15.62
N ASP A 201 -1.95 12.60 -15.98
CA ASP A 201 -1.66 11.83 -17.20
C ASP A 201 -2.15 10.38 -17.11
N VAL A 202 -2.03 9.73 -15.92
CA VAL A 202 -2.57 8.38 -15.69
C VAL A 202 -4.08 8.36 -15.89
N LEU A 203 -4.79 9.36 -15.36
CA LEU A 203 -6.25 9.43 -15.51
C LEU A 203 -6.69 9.65 -16.96
N MET A 204 -5.93 10.43 -17.71
CA MET A 204 -6.23 10.71 -19.12
C MET A 204 -5.79 9.59 -20.07
N ARG A 205 -4.67 8.92 -19.79
CA ARG A 205 -4.02 7.94 -20.67
C ARG A 205 -3.59 6.67 -19.93
N PRO A 206 -4.48 5.96 -19.23
CA PRO A 206 -4.12 4.83 -18.37
C PRO A 206 -3.37 3.71 -19.11
N LYS A 207 -3.62 3.54 -20.42
CA LYS A 207 -2.94 2.53 -21.25
C LYS A 207 -1.45 2.79 -21.47
N SER A 208 -0.97 4.01 -21.21
CA SER A 208 0.44 4.38 -21.36
C SER A 208 1.29 3.97 -20.17
N TYR A 209 0.72 3.23 -19.23
CA TYR A 209 1.34 2.85 -17.96
C TYR A 209 1.24 1.35 -17.69
N ASP A 210 2.30 0.80 -17.11
CA ASP A 210 2.36 -0.59 -16.67
C ASP A 210 2.72 -0.65 -15.17
N VAL A 211 3.93 -0.22 -14.80
CA VAL A 211 4.37 -0.17 -13.40
C VAL A 211 4.77 1.25 -13.03
N ILE A 212 4.27 1.73 -11.90
CA ILE A 212 4.59 3.05 -11.33
C ILE A 212 5.14 2.84 -9.92
N VAL A 213 6.31 3.39 -9.61
CA VAL A 213 6.86 3.41 -8.25
C VAL A 213 6.88 4.83 -7.71
N THR A 214 6.47 5.00 -6.46
CA THR A 214 6.46 6.32 -5.81
C THR A 214 6.51 6.21 -4.28
N THR A 215 6.72 7.35 -3.63
CA THR A 215 6.75 7.46 -2.16
C THR A 215 5.37 7.25 -1.54
N ASN A 216 5.32 7.05 -0.24
CA ASN A 216 4.16 6.61 0.52
C ASN A 216 2.90 7.46 0.25
N MET A 217 2.88 8.73 0.64
CA MET A 217 1.70 9.59 0.48
C MET A 217 1.34 9.82 -0.99
N PHE A 218 2.31 9.94 -1.88
CA PHE A 218 2.03 10.12 -3.30
C PHE A 218 1.41 8.87 -3.92
N GLY A 219 1.84 7.68 -3.51
CA GLY A 219 1.24 6.43 -3.93
C GLY A 219 -0.19 6.26 -3.43
N ASP A 220 -0.48 6.73 -2.23
CA ASP A 220 -1.81 6.77 -1.65
C ASP A 220 -2.75 7.61 -2.52
N ILE A 221 -2.43 8.89 -2.68
CA ILE A 221 -3.26 9.83 -3.45
C ILE A 221 -3.41 9.38 -4.91
N LEU A 222 -2.32 8.93 -5.54
CA LEU A 222 -2.36 8.48 -6.93
C LEU A 222 -3.28 7.28 -7.12
N SER A 223 -3.19 6.27 -6.24
CA SER A 223 -4.02 5.08 -6.37
C SER A 223 -5.49 5.36 -6.11
N ASP A 224 -5.81 6.22 -5.14
CA ASP A 224 -7.18 6.60 -4.86
C ASP A 224 -7.80 7.41 -6.02
N ALA A 225 -7.02 8.33 -6.61
CA ALA A 225 -7.43 9.01 -7.84
C ALA A 225 -7.71 8.02 -8.98
N CYS A 226 -6.93 6.95 -9.09
CA CYS A 226 -7.16 5.89 -10.07
C CYS A 226 -8.45 5.07 -9.82
N GLY A 227 -9.06 5.17 -8.64
CA GLY A 227 -10.40 4.64 -8.36
C GLY A 227 -11.46 5.14 -9.34
N TYR A 228 -11.31 6.38 -9.83
CA TYR A 228 -12.15 6.92 -10.89
C TYR A 228 -12.16 6.03 -12.15
N LEU A 229 -11.04 5.42 -12.49
CA LEU A 229 -10.90 4.59 -13.67
C LEU A 229 -11.59 3.21 -13.55
N THR A 230 -11.85 2.77 -12.33
CA THR A 230 -12.36 1.43 -12.03
C THR A 230 -13.80 1.42 -11.54
N GLY A 231 -14.41 2.59 -11.38
CA GLY A 231 -15.78 2.71 -10.87
C GLY A 231 -15.88 2.93 -9.36
N GLY A 232 -14.78 3.29 -8.70
CA GLY A 232 -14.71 3.66 -7.29
C GLY A 232 -13.69 2.87 -6.48
N LEU A 233 -13.44 3.32 -5.24
CA LEU A 233 -12.46 2.72 -4.33
C LEU A 233 -12.78 1.26 -3.98
N GLY A 234 -14.06 0.89 -3.92
CA GLY A 234 -14.49 -0.49 -3.65
C GLY A 234 -14.04 -1.53 -4.68
N MET A 235 -13.53 -1.08 -5.83
CA MET A 235 -13.00 -1.97 -6.88
C MET A 235 -11.46 -2.12 -6.82
N LEU A 236 -10.80 -1.47 -5.87
CA LEU A 236 -9.35 -1.48 -5.76
C LEU A 236 -8.86 -2.39 -4.63
N PRO A 237 -8.16 -3.48 -4.94
CA PRO A 237 -7.46 -4.27 -3.94
C PRO A 237 -6.10 -3.69 -3.60
N SER A 238 -5.58 -4.05 -2.44
CA SER A 238 -4.27 -3.66 -1.94
C SER A 238 -3.55 -4.87 -1.35
N ALA A 239 -2.27 -5.02 -1.65
CA ALA A 239 -1.41 -6.01 -1.02
C ALA A 239 -0.20 -5.31 -0.39
N ASN A 240 -0.04 -5.47 0.91
CA ASN A 240 1.13 -4.99 1.65
C ASN A 240 2.13 -6.14 1.77
N ILE A 241 3.31 -5.99 1.22
CA ILE A 241 4.29 -7.06 1.06
C ILE A 241 5.59 -6.70 1.76
N GLY A 242 6.08 -7.61 2.59
CA GLY A 242 7.41 -7.62 3.15
C GLY A 242 8.27 -8.73 2.54
N GLU A 243 9.46 -8.95 3.10
CA GLU A 243 10.30 -10.09 2.70
C GLU A 243 9.70 -11.43 3.18
N LYS A 244 8.95 -11.41 4.28
CA LYS A 244 8.45 -12.63 4.94
C LYS A 244 6.92 -12.69 4.99
N TYR A 245 6.26 -11.55 5.07
CA TYR A 245 4.83 -11.48 5.34
C TYR A 245 4.07 -10.81 4.19
N ALA A 246 2.82 -11.23 4.00
CA ALA A 246 1.89 -10.65 3.04
C ALA A 246 0.54 -10.37 3.70
N PHE A 247 0.01 -9.19 3.44
CA PHE A 247 -1.21 -8.66 4.05
C PHE A 247 -2.09 -8.08 2.93
N PHE A 248 -3.30 -8.60 2.80
CA PHE A 248 -4.23 -8.25 1.72
C PHE A 248 -5.45 -7.55 2.30
N GLU A 249 -5.79 -6.40 1.74
CA GLU A 249 -6.89 -5.54 2.18
C GLU A 249 -7.59 -4.85 1.01
N PRO A 250 -8.83 -4.35 1.15
CA PRO A 250 -9.34 -3.35 0.23
C PRO A 250 -8.56 -2.03 0.40
N VAL A 251 -8.57 -1.16 -0.64
CA VAL A 251 -7.91 0.16 -0.53
C VAL A 251 -8.65 1.09 0.44
N HIS A 252 -9.99 0.98 0.48
CA HIS A 252 -10.83 1.76 1.38
C HIS A 252 -10.80 1.26 2.83
N GLY A 253 -11.11 2.15 3.75
CA GLY A 253 -11.37 1.91 5.17
C GLY A 253 -12.83 2.13 5.50
#